data_46a14c72e0ae55f94a7dcc3629d50891
#
_entry.id   46a14c72e0ae55f94a7dcc3629d50891
#
_cell.length_a   1.000
_cell.length_b   1.000
_cell.length_c   1.000
_cell.angle_alpha   90.00
_cell.angle_beta   90.00
_cell.angle_gamma   90.00
#
_symmetry.space_group_name_H-M   'P 1'
#
loop_
_entity.id
_entity.type
_entity.pdbx_description
1 polymer ?
#
loop_
_entity_poly.entity_id
_entity_poly.type
_entity_poly.pdbx_seq_one_letter_code
_entity_poly.pdbx_strand_id
1 'polypeptide(L)'
;MLVTFGEIMLRLATPGFQRLRQATRLEVTFGGGEANVAASVANYGLPVEYVTRLPANDLGRACMAFLRSYGVGTRHIATGGNRIGIYFLETGAA
;
A
#
# COMPACT_ATOMS: atom_id res chain seq x y z
N MET A 1 -19.63 -1.43 -9.99
CA MET A 1 -18.20 -1.11 -9.77
C MET A 1 -18.05 -0.46 -8.40
N LEU A 2 -17.06 -0.91 -7.64
CA LEU A 2 -16.73 -0.30 -6.37
C LEU A 2 -15.68 0.78 -6.57
N VAL A 3 -15.87 1.92 -5.92
CA VAL A 3 -14.89 3.00 -5.91
C VAL A 3 -14.48 3.24 -4.46
N THR A 4 -13.18 3.19 -4.17
CA THR A 4 -12.69 3.45 -2.82
C THR A 4 -11.79 4.68 -2.81
N PHE A 5 -11.85 5.42 -1.71
CA PHE A 5 -11.04 6.61 -1.48
C PHE A 5 -10.23 6.40 -0.22
N GLY A 6 -8.99 6.82 -0.22
CA GLY A 6 -8.22 6.75 1.00
C GLY A 6 -6.75 6.98 0.77
N GLU A 7 -6.01 6.92 1.86
CA GLU A 7 -4.56 7.00 1.83
C GLU A 7 -3.98 5.60 1.82
N ILE A 8 -3.04 5.36 0.91
CA ILE A 8 -2.24 4.14 0.93
C ILE A 8 -0.87 4.49 1.47
N MET A 9 -0.34 3.65 2.34
CA MET A 9 0.91 3.92 3.02
C MET A 9 1.92 2.82 2.74
N LEU A 10 3.19 3.20 2.75
CA LEU A 10 4.30 2.26 2.74
C LEU A 10 4.43 1.64 4.12
N ARG A 11 4.32 0.33 4.19
CA ARG A 11 4.42 -0.40 5.44
C ARG A 11 5.78 -1.09 5.48
N LEU A 12 6.54 -0.80 6.52
CA LEU A 12 7.87 -1.38 6.74
C LEU A 12 7.80 -2.27 7.98
N ALA A 13 7.96 -3.57 7.78
CA ALA A 13 7.82 -4.54 8.85
C ALA A 13 9.15 -5.24 9.12
N THR A 14 9.44 -5.48 10.40
CA THR A 14 10.61 -6.28 10.77
C THR A 14 10.38 -7.73 10.38
N PRO A 15 11.44 -8.44 9.87
CA PRO A 15 11.30 -9.86 9.57
C PRO A 15 11.15 -10.68 10.85
N GLY A 16 10.24 -11.65 10.82
CA GLY A 16 9.99 -12.50 11.96
C GLY A 16 9.57 -11.73 13.20
N PHE A 17 10.28 -11.96 14.30
CA PHE A 17 9.97 -11.31 15.58
C PHE A 17 11.03 -10.30 16.01
N GLN A 18 11.84 -9.82 15.08
CA GLN A 18 12.90 -8.86 15.39
C GLN A 18 12.34 -7.51 15.79
N ARG A 19 13.06 -6.82 16.67
CA ARG A 19 12.77 -5.42 16.97
C ARG A 19 13.40 -4.52 15.91
N LEU A 20 12.85 -3.32 15.74
CA LEU A 20 13.38 -2.36 14.78
C LEU A 20 14.87 -2.09 14.98
N ARG A 21 15.31 -1.99 16.23
CA ARG A 21 16.72 -1.74 16.55
C ARG A 21 17.65 -2.90 16.19
N GLN A 22 17.10 -4.11 15.97
CA GLN A 22 17.87 -5.29 15.61
C GLN A 22 17.86 -5.53 14.10
N ALA A 23 16.88 -4.96 13.41
CA ALA A 23 16.65 -5.26 12.01
C ALA A 23 17.72 -4.63 11.12
N THR A 24 18.26 -5.41 10.21
CA THR A 24 19.14 -4.92 9.15
C THR A 24 18.40 -4.83 7.82
N ARG A 25 17.17 -5.29 7.76
CA ARG A 25 16.28 -5.18 6.61
C ARG A 25 14.84 -5.06 7.09
N LEU A 26 13.99 -4.56 6.23
CA LEU A 26 12.56 -4.45 6.50
C LEU A 26 11.80 -5.01 5.30
N GLU A 27 10.71 -5.70 5.57
CA GLU A 27 9.80 -6.17 4.54
C GLU A 27 8.92 -5.01 4.11
N VAL A 28 8.80 -4.82 2.79
CA VAL A 28 8.07 -3.69 2.21
C VAL A 28 6.73 -4.17 1.67
N THR A 29 5.66 -3.55 2.16
CA THR A 29 4.33 -3.76 1.62
C THR A 29 3.61 -2.42 1.61
N PHE A 30 2.42 -2.40 1.02
CA PHE A 30 1.57 -1.21 1.04
C PHE A 30 0.28 -1.55 1.77
N GLY A 31 -0.21 -0.62 2.57
CA GLY A 31 -1.39 -0.86 3.38
C GLY A 31 -2.24 0.38 3.53
N GLY A 32 -3.40 0.16 4.10
CA GLY A 32 -4.44 1.15 4.31
C GLY A 32 -5.77 0.42 4.23
N GLY A 33 -6.74 0.84 5.04
CA GLY A 33 -8.02 0.15 5.12
C GLY A 33 -8.71 0.05 3.76
N GLU A 34 -8.80 1.17 3.06
CA GLU A 34 -9.49 1.24 1.76
C GLU A 34 -8.72 0.49 0.67
N ALA A 35 -7.38 0.49 0.73
CA ALA A 35 -6.57 -0.27 -0.21
C ALA A 35 -6.76 -1.77 0.00
N ASN A 36 -6.85 -2.21 1.26
CA ASN A 36 -7.09 -3.61 1.58
C ASN A 36 -8.47 -4.05 1.09
N VAL A 37 -9.48 -3.20 1.26
CA VAL A 37 -10.83 -3.48 0.75
C VAL A 37 -10.81 -3.58 -0.77
N ALA A 38 -10.15 -2.65 -1.46
CA ALA A 38 -10.06 -2.65 -2.91
C ALA A 38 -9.39 -3.92 -3.43
N ALA A 39 -8.27 -4.32 -2.82
CA ALA A 39 -7.57 -5.54 -3.21
C ALA A 39 -8.43 -6.78 -2.99
N SER A 40 -9.15 -6.83 -1.88
CA SER A 40 -10.03 -7.96 -1.56
C SER A 40 -11.16 -8.08 -2.57
N VAL A 41 -11.82 -6.97 -2.89
CA VAL A 41 -12.93 -6.95 -3.86
C VAL A 41 -12.43 -7.34 -5.24
N ALA A 42 -11.28 -6.82 -5.67
CA ALA A 42 -10.69 -7.17 -6.95
C ALA A 42 -10.35 -8.66 -7.02
N ASN A 43 -9.91 -9.23 -5.90
CA ASN A 43 -9.57 -10.65 -5.83
C ASN A 43 -10.79 -11.55 -6.05
N TYR A 44 -12.00 -11.05 -5.79
CA TYR A 44 -13.23 -11.77 -6.10
C TYR A 44 -13.68 -11.55 -7.56
N GLY A 45 -12.88 -10.88 -8.37
CA GLY A 45 -13.19 -10.64 -9.77
C GLY A 45 -14.16 -9.49 -10.04
N LEU A 46 -14.43 -8.66 -9.03
CA LEU A 46 -15.32 -7.51 -9.18
C LEU A 46 -14.52 -6.27 -9.60
N PRO A 47 -15.05 -5.45 -10.52
CA PRO A 47 -14.37 -4.21 -10.88
C PRO A 47 -14.26 -3.26 -9.69
N VAL A 48 -13.07 -2.73 -9.46
CA VAL A 48 -12.82 -1.78 -8.39
C VAL A 48 -11.82 -0.72 -8.87
N GLU A 49 -12.09 0.55 -8.51
CA GLU A 49 -11.21 1.68 -8.77
C GLU A 49 -10.76 2.27 -7.43
N TYR A 50 -9.50 2.60 -7.33
CA TYR A 50 -8.96 3.25 -6.15
C TYR A 50 -8.65 4.70 -6.47
N VAL A 51 -9.09 5.60 -5.60
CA VAL A 51 -8.88 7.03 -5.76
C VAL A 51 -7.99 7.52 -4.62
N THR A 52 -6.82 8.01 -4.97
CA THR A 52 -5.85 8.52 -4.00
C THR A 52 -4.87 9.44 -4.72
N ARG A 53 -3.87 9.89 -4.01
CA ARG A 53 -2.76 10.65 -4.57
C ARG A 53 -1.46 9.98 -4.19
N LEU A 54 -0.57 9.82 -5.15
CA LEU A 54 0.73 9.20 -4.93
C LEU A 54 1.83 10.11 -5.47
N PRO A 55 3.02 10.11 -4.84
CA PRO A 55 4.14 10.91 -5.33
C PRO A 55 4.65 10.39 -6.68
N ALA A 56 5.20 11.30 -7.47
CA ALA A 56 5.78 10.98 -8.78
C ALA A 56 7.22 10.52 -8.60
N ASN A 57 7.42 9.38 -7.94
CA ASN A 57 8.72 8.80 -7.67
C ASN A 57 8.63 7.27 -7.68
N ASP A 58 9.75 6.60 -7.40
CA ASP A 58 9.80 5.15 -7.44
C ASP A 58 8.86 4.49 -6.45
N LEU A 59 8.68 5.06 -5.27
CA LEU A 59 7.75 4.51 -4.28
C LEU A 59 6.30 4.60 -4.77
N GLY A 60 5.94 5.73 -5.37
CA GLY A 60 4.61 5.90 -5.97
C GLY A 60 4.37 4.90 -7.10
N ARG A 61 5.37 4.70 -7.94
CA ARG A 61 5.29 3.72 -9.04
C ARG A 61 5.19 2.30 -8.52
N ALA A 62 5.94 1.96 -7.47
CA ALA A 62 5.86 0.64 -6.85
C ALA A 62 4.48 0.40 -6.25
N CYS A 63 3.88 1.41 -5.64
CA CYS A 63 2.54 1.33 -5.10
C CYS A 63 1.50 1.11 -6.21
N MET A 64 1.64 1.81 -7.34
CA MET A 64 0.76 1.60 -8.49
C MET A 64 0.85 0.16 -9.00
N ALA A 65 2.08 -0.37 -9.11
CA ALA A 65 2.29 -1.74 -9.56
C ALA A 65 1.68 -2.74 -8.57
N PHE A 66 1.79 -2.47 -7.28
CA PHE A 66 1.18 -3.30 -6.25
C PHE A 66 -0.34 -3.36 -6.43
N LEU A 67 -0.99 -2.21 -6.58
CA LEU A 67 -2.44 -2.16 -6.78
C LEU A 67 -2.85 -2.90 -8.06
N ARG A 68 -2.13 -2.68 -9.14
CA ARG A 68 -2.41 -3.33 -10.41
C ARG A 68 -2.23 -4.85 -10.34
N SER A 69 -1.29 -5.32 -9.53
CA SER A 69 -1.06 -6.75 -9.37
C SER A 69 -2.26 -7.47 -8.75
N TYR A 70 -3.10 -6.74 -8.02
CA TYR A 70 -4.34 -7.26 -7.46
C TYR A 70 -5.55 -6.98 -8.34
N GLY A 71 -5.36 -6.37 -9.50
CA GLY A 71 -6.47 -6.06 -10.39
C GLY A 71 -7.24 -4.79 -10.03
N VAL A 72 -6.69 -3.97 -9.14
CA VAL A 72 -7.31 -2.70 -8.76
C VAL A 72 -7.06 -1.67 -9.85
N GLY A 73 -8.11 -0.95 -10.27
CA GLY A 73 -7.98 0.11 -11.24
C GLY A 73 -7.28 1.32 -10.66
N THR A 74 -6.34 1.89 -11.41
CA THR A 74 -5.49 2.99 -10.95
C THR A 74 -5.62 4.26 -11.78
N ARG A 75 -6.55 4.29 -12.73
CA ARG A 75 -6.68 5.43 -13.66
C ARG A 75 -7.12 6.73 -13.00
N HIS A 76 -7.66 6.66 -11.79
CA HIS A 76 -8.11 7.84 -11.05
C HIS A 76 -7.16 8.21 -9.91
N ILE A 77 -5.95 7.67 -9.92
CA ILE A 77 -4.94 8.03 -8.94
C ILE A 77 -4.21 9.28 -9.43
N ALA A 78 -4.29 10.36 -8.65
CA ALA A 78 -3.60 11.60 -8.95
C ALA A 78 -2.13 11.47 -8.59
N THR A 79 -1.27 12.09 -9.39
CA THR A 79 0.16 12.15 -9.12
C THR A 79 0.51 13.51 -8.52
N GLY A 80 1.25 13.52 -7.42
CA GLY A 80 1.65 14.75 -6.75
C GLY A 80 1.94 14.53 -5.30
N GLY A 81 2.32 15.60 -4.61
CA GLY A 81 2.69 15.53 -3.21
C GLY A 81 4.18 15.24 -3.04
N ASN A 82 4.65 15.29 -1.80
CA ASN A 82 6.08 15.21 -1.50
C ASN A 82 6.54 13.79 -1.24
N ARG A 83 5.71 12.98 -0.62
CA ARG A 83 6.08 11.60 -0.28
C ARG A 83 4.85 10.77 0.04
N ILE A 84 5.03 9.45 0.00
CA ILE A 84 4.04 8.52 0.51
C ILE A 84 4.14 8.46 2.04
N GLY A 85 3.03 8.28 2.71
CA GLY A 85 3.03 8.06 4.16
C GLY A 85 3.70 6.73 4.49
N ILE A 86 4.39 6.70 5.63
CA ILE A 86 5.17 5.53 6.04
C ILE A 86 4.77 5.15 7.46
N TYR A 87 4.64 3.86 7.72
CA TYR A 87 4.54 3.37 9.09
C TYR A 87 5.38 2.11 9.27
N PHE A 88 5.80 1.88 10.51
CA PHE A 88 6.63 0.76 10.87
C PHE A 88 5.84 -0.25 11.70
N LEU A 89 6.13 -1.52 11.51
CA LEU A 89 5.48 -2.59 12.24
C LEU A 89 6.53 -3.52 12.82
N GLU A 90 6.47 -3.75 14.13
CA GLU A 90 7.26 -4.78 14.81
C GLU A 90 6.32 -5.93 15.14
N THR A 91 6.57 -7.09 14.56
CA THR A 91 5.80 -8.29 14.88
C THR A 91 6.40 -8.98 16.11
N GLY A 92 5.55 -9.56 16.95
CA GLY A 92 6.01 -10.24 18.15
C GLY A 92 6.44 -9.32 19.28
N ALA A 93 6.21 -8.01 19.16
CA ALA A 93 6.44 -7.08 20.24
C ALA A 93 5.41 -7.32 21.36
N ALA A 94 5.88 -7.49 22.56
CA ALA A 94 4.99 -7.66 23.70
C ALA A 94 4.48 -6.31 24.20
#